data_5001f8aaafd7fa030b11c2f2064ebc0e
#
_entry.id   5001f8aaafd7fa030b11c2f2064ebc0e
#
_cell.length_a   1.000
_cell.length_b   1.000
_cell.length_c   1.000
_cell.angle_alpha   90.00
_cell.angle_beta   90.00
_cell.angle_gamma   90.00
#
_symmetry.space_group_name_H-M   'P 1'
#
loop_
_entity.id
_entity.type
_entity.pdbx_description
1 polymer ?
#
loop_
_entity_poly.entity_id
_entity_poly.type
_entity_poly.pdbx_seq_one_letter_code
_entity_poly.pdbx_strand_id
1 'polypeptide(L)'
;GAAFISCVGTAPTKEVHLVDSLNQVAYTYRYKNLDSSYHAASKAYQEVGLYSQGKAEACNNLGFCAFMRMDFEEAEKYYQTVYNLTKNELELLVADIGLMKIYQRTALNKEFYDYRNSALRRMKRIAEDNNLFADRHERMRLAYARSEFYIVSAIYYYYLQQRPEALASINEVTENEELVKDTNQLLYYHYIKGSASLCDGETLDERRLKEFDELYTTWRLASRKGYLYFEGNGVQGLANLMASPENYEFFRDRRSHALTRFGV
;
A
#
# COMPACT_ATOMS: atom_id res chain seq x y z
N GLY A 1 -8.79 46.16 26.64
CA GLY A 1 -9.77 45.24 26.07
C GLY A 1 -9.09 44.35 25.04
N ALA A 2 -8.79 43.09 25.43
CA ALA A 2 -8.30 42.12 24.48
C ALA A 2 -9.50 41.59 23.69
N ALA A 3 -9.50 41.82 22.37
CA ALA A 3 -10.47 41.19 21.49
C ALA A 3 -10.15 39.72 21.32
N PHE A 4 -10.98 38.87 21.88
CA PHE A 4 -10.98 37.45 21.54
C PHE A 4 -11.49 37.33 20.09
N ILE A 5 -10.56 37.05 19.17
CA ILE A 5 -10.94 36.60 17.83
C ILE A 5 -11.35 35.13 18.01
N SER A 6 -12.66 34.90 18.10
CA SER A 6 -13.26 33.59 17.99
C SER A 6 -12.94 33.08 16.57
N CYS A 7 -12.07 32.09 16.47
CA CYS A 7 -11.96 31.27 15.25
C CYS A 7 -13.25 30.47 15.13
N VAL A 8 -14.26 31.07 14.51
CA VAL A 8 -15.39 30.32 14.00
C VAL A 8 -14.84 29.44 12.88
N GLY A 9 -14.76 28.16 13.14
CA GLY A 9 -14.42 27.19 12.11
C GLY A 9 -15.41 27.36 10.95
N THR A 10 -14.94 27.95 9.84
CA THR A 10 -15.73 28.02 8.62
C THR A 10 -16.00 26.60 8.13
N ALA A 11 -17.27 26.28 7.91
CA ALA A 11 -17.63 25.02 7.26
C ALA A 11 -16.84 24.86 5.96
N PRO A 12 -16.40 23.61 5.59
CA PRO A 12 -15.68 23.40 4.35
C PRO A 12 -16.42 24.03 3.18
N THR A 13 -15.68 24.75 2.32
CA THR A 13 -16.26 25.35 1.11
C THR A 13 -16.65 24.23 0.13
N LYS A 14 -17.49 24.59 -0.87
CA LYS A 14 -17.88 23.63 -1.92
C LYS A 14 -16.66 23.08 -2.67
N GLU A 15 -15.62 23.90 -2.85
CA GLU A 15 -14.37 23.53 -3.48
C GLU A 15 -13.57 22.51 -2.64
N VAL A 16 -13.55 22.66 -1.31
CA VAL A 16 -12.92 21.71 -0.38
C VAL A 16 -13.62 20.35 -0.48
N HIS A 17 -14.95 20.32 -0.47
CA HIS A 17 -15.72 19.07 -0.64
C HIS A 17 -15.43 18.39 -1.99
N LEU A 18 -15.32 19.17 -3.06
CA LEU A 18 -14.98 18.64 -4.38
C LEU A 18 -13.59 18.00 -4.38
N VAL A 19 -12.60 18.70 -3.84
CA VAL A 19 -11.21 18.20 -3.76
C VAL A 19 -11.14 16.93 -2.92
N ASP A 20 -11.78 16.91 -1.76
CA ASP A 20 -11.81 15.73 -0.88
C ASP A 20 -12.47 14.54 -1.57
N SER A 21 -13.57 14.76 -2.28
CA SER A 21 -14.24 13.70 -3.06
C SER A 21 -13.37 13.17 -4.18
N LEU A 22 -12.65 14.03 -4.90
CA LEU A 22 -11.74 13.64 -5.97
C LEU A 22 -10.55 12.85 -5.43
N ASN A 23 -9.98 13.27 -4.31
CA ASN A 23 -8.91 12.53 -3.64
C ASN A 23 -9.38 11.14 -3.17
N GLN A 24 -10.60 11.04 -2.67
CA GLN A 24 -11.19 9.79 -2.26
C GLN A 24 -11.41 8.83 -3.44
N VAL A 25 -11.87 9.35 -4.58
CA VAL A 25 -11.97 8.59 -5.84
C VAL A 25 -10.60 8.10 -6.30
N ALA A 26 -9.59 8.98 -6.31
CA ALA A 26 -8.23 8.63 -6.70
C ALA A 26 -7.69 7.47 -5.85
N TYR A 27 -7.86 7.55 -4.55
CA TYR A 27 -7.44 6.51 -3.61
C TYR A 27 -8.18 5.18 -3.84
N THR A 28 -9.49 5.23 -4.04
CA THR A 28 -10.33 4.04 -4.23
C THR A 28 -9.96 3.27 -5.49
N TYR A 29 -9.63 3.98 -6.57
CA TYR A 29 -9.34 3.35 -7.87
C TYR A 29 -7.88 2.98 -8.09
N ARG A 30 -6.97 3.32 -7.17
CA ARG A 30 -5.52 3.21 -7.42
C ARG A 30 -5.02 1.82 -7.81
N TYR A 31 -5.66 0.75 -7.35
CA TYR A 31 -5.36 -0.63 -7.74
C TYR A 31 -6.38 -1.25 -8.70
N LYS A 32 -7.50 -0.56 -8.94
CA LYS A 32 -8.58 -1.01 -9.84
C LYS A 32 -8.41 -0.49 -11.25
N ASN A 33 -8.18 0.80 -11.38
CA ASN A 33 -8.01 1.50 -12.64
C ASN A 33 -7.09 2.71 -12.42
N LEU A 34 -5.83 2.54 -12.79
CA LEU A 34 -4.81 3.56 -12.55
C LEU A 34 -5.09 4.87 -13.29
N ASP A 35 -5.64 4.80 -14.50
CA ASP A 35 -5.98 6.00 -15.28
C ASP A 35 -7.10 6.81 -14.60
N SER A 36 -8.13 6.14 -14.09
CA SER A 36 -9.19 6.82 -13.32
C SER A 36 -8.64 7.45 -12.05
N SER A 37 -7.74 6.77 -11.35
CA SER A 37 -7.05 7.32 -10.17
C SER A 37 -6.24 8.56 -10.53
N TYR A 38 -5.45 8.49 -11.60
CA TYR A 38 -4.65 9.61 -12.09
C TYR A 38 -5.52 10.81 -12.49
N HIS A 39 -6.61 10.60 -13.21
CA HIS A 39 -7.51 11.67 -13.61
C HIS A 39 -8.15 12.37 -12.41
N ALA A 40 -8.63 11.61 -11.43
CA ALA A 40 -9.20 12.16 -10.22
C ALA A 40 -8.17 12.95 -9.40
N ALA A 41 -6.96 12.40 -9.21
CA ALA A 41 -5.89 13.06 -8.49
C ALA A 41 -5.41 14.35 -9.19
N SER A 42 -5.28 14.32 -10.51
CA SER A 42 -4.90 15.48 -11.32
C SER A 42 -5.94 16.60 -11.22
N LYS A 43 -7.22 16.23 -11.31
CA LYS A 43 -8.31 17.20 -11.15
C LYS A 43 -8.34 17.77 -9.73
N ALA A 44 -8.18 16.94 -8.69
CA ALA A 44 -8.05 17.42 -7.33
C ALA A 44 -6.93 18.47 -7.21
N TYR A 45 -5.76 18.14 -7.72
CA TYR A 45 -4.59 19.03 -7.70
C TYR A 45 -4.85 20.38 -8.39
N GLN A 46 -5.61 20.39 -9.48
CA GLN A 46 -5.97 21.63 -10.20
C GLN A 46 -6.99 22.48 -9.45
N GLU A 47 -7.91 21.86 -8.74
CA GLU A 47 -9.05 22.52 -8.08
C GLU A 47 -8.74 22.98 -6.64
N VAL A 48 -7.56 22.71 -6.09
CA VAL A 48 -7.27 22.95 -4.67
C VAL A 48 -7.24 24.41 -4.25
N GLY A 49 -6.96 25.35 -5.14
CA GLY A 49 -6.80 26.76 -4.76
C GLY A 49 -5.82 26.91 -3.57
N LEU A 50 -6.30 27.47 -2.46
CA LEU A 50 -5.53 27.65 -1.21
C LEU A 50 -5.67 26.46 -0.23
N TYR A 51 -6.36 25.40 -0.62
CA TYR A 51 -6.57 24.22 0.22
C TYR A 51 -5.32 23.30 0.21
N SER A 52 -4.31 23.67 0.99
CA SER A 52 -3.01 22.97 1.00
C SER A 52 -3.09 21.53 1.50
N GLN A 53 -4.00 21.20 2.43
CA GLN A 53 -4.23 19.82 2.87
C GLN A 53 -4.72 18.94 1.72
N GLY A 54 -5.68 19.42 0.94
CA GLY A 54 -6.18 18.70 -0.25
C GLY A 54 -5.11 18.56 -1.33
N LYS A 55 -4.24 19.56 -1.48
CA LYS A 55 -3.09 19.51 -2.40
C LYS A 55 -2.07 18.47 -1.97
N ALA A 56 -1.80 18.37 -0.68
CA ALA A 56 -0.90 17.36 -0.13
C ALA A 56 -1.40 15.93 -0.41
N GLU A 57 -2.67 15.66 -0.17
CA GLU A 57 -3.29 14.37 -0.49
C GLU A 57 -3.24 14.08 -2.00
N ALA A 58 -3.55 15.08 -2.85
CA ALA A 58 -3.46 14.94 -4.31
C ALA A 58 -2.03 14.61 -4.76
N CYS A 59 -1.01 15.24 -4.16
CA CYS A 59 0.40 14.92 -4.43
C CYS A 59 0.74 13.48 -4.04
N ASN A 60 0.27 12.98 -2.91
CA ASN A 60 0.45 11.59 -2.51
C ASN A 60 -0.20 10.62 -3.52
N ASN A 61 -1.41 10.93 -3.97
CA ASN A 61 -2.11 10.13 -4.99
C ASN A 61 -1.40 10.15 -6.35
N LEU A 62 -0.91 11.31 -6.78
CA LEU A 62 -0.14 11.45 -8.02
C LEU A 62 1.22 10.76 -7.92
N GLY A 63 1.88 10.85 -6.78
CA GLY A 63 3.10 10.11 -6.49
C GLY A 63 2.92 8.60 -6.62
N PHE A 64 1.81 8.09 -6.08
CA PHE A 64 1.43 6.68 -6.26
C PHE A 64 1.25 6.32 -7.74
N CYS A 65 0.51 7.13 -8.49
CA CYS A 65 0.29 6.86 -9.92
C CYS A 65 1.59 6.87 -10.72
N ALA A 66 2.49 7.82 -10.47
CA ALA A 66 3.81 7.88 -11.09
C ALA A 66 4.65 6.65 -10.73
N PHE A 67 4.66 6.25 -9.46
CA PHE A 67 5.35 5.03 -9.00
C PHE A 67 4.85 3.79 -9.74
N MET A 68 3.54 3.62 -9.86
CA MET A 68 2.93 2.49 -10.55
C MET A 68 3.25 2.44 -12.05
N ARG A 69 3.54 3.59 -12.65
CA ARG A 69 4.03 3.72 -14.03
C ARG A 69 5.54 3.59 -14.14
N MET A 70 6.23 3.29 -13.03
CA MET A 70 7.68 3.21 -12.93
C MET A 70 8.41 4.53 -13.25
N ASP A 71 7.72 5.65 -13.16
CA ASP A 71 8.29 6.98 -13.24
C ASP A 71 8.70 7.43 -11.83
N PHE A 72 9.83 6.91 -11.36
CA PHE A 72 10.31 7.13 -10.00
C PHE A 72 10.78 8.56 -9.74
N GLU A 73 11.29 9.24 -10.75
CA GLU A 73 11.69 10.64 -10.64
C GLU A 73 10.48 11.55 -10.39
N GLU A 74 9.42 11.36 -11.16
CA GLU A 74 8.18 12.11 -11.00
C GLU A 74 7.49 11.77 -9.65
N ALA A 75 7.48 10.49 -9.29
CA ALA A 75 6.94 10.05 -8.01
C ALA A 75 7.66 10.72 -6.83
N GLU A 76 8.99 10.75 -6.86
CA GLU A 76 9.81 11.40 -5.83
C GLU A 76 9.47 12.89 -5.70
N LYS A 77 9.33 13.61 -6.81
CA LYS A 77 8.94 15.04 -6.81
C LYS A 77 7.60 15.26 -6.12
N TYR A 78 6.59 14.45 -6.43
CA TYR A 78 5.29 14.56 -5.79
C TYR A 78 5.37 14.30 -4.28
N TYR A 79 6.01 13.23 -3.85
CA TYR A 79 6.15 12.92 -2.43
C TYR A 79 6.95 13.98 -1.67
N GLN A 80 8.04 14.49 -2.24
CA GLN A 80 8.82 15.57 -1.63
C GLN A 80 8.01 16.87 -1.48
N THR A 81 7.12 17.16 -2.41
CA THR A 81 6.26 18.35 -2.35
C THR A 81 5.33 18.33 -1.14
N VAL A 82 4.89 17.15 -0.68
CA VAL A 82 4.00 17.02 0.47
C VAL A 82 4.56 17.68 1.73
N TYR A 83 5.88 17.58 1.96
CA TYR A 83 6.53 18.15 3.15
C TYR A 83 6.46 19.69 3.21
N ASN A 84 6.30 20.33 2.07
CA ASN A 84 6.15 21.80 1.98
C ASN A 84 4.70 22.24 2.09
N LEU A 85 3.72 21.34 1.97
CA LEU A 85 2.30 21.67 1.90
C LEU A 85 1.56 21.50 3.21
N THR A 86 2.01 20.60 4.07
CA THR A 86 1.25 20.24 5.27
C THR A 86 2.14 19.80 6.42
N LYS A 87 1.58 19.85 7.63
CA LYS A 87 2.13 19.26 8.86
C LYS A 87 1.27 18.07 9.33
N ASN A 88 0.30 17.66 8.55
CA ASN A 88 -0.56 16.53 8.86
C ASN A 88 0.27 15.23 8.88
N GLU A 89 0.28 14.56 10.02
CA GLU A 89 1.11 13.36 10.24
C GLU A 89 0.73 12.19 9.32
N LEU A 90 -0.53 12.05 8.94
CA LEU A 90 -0.94 11.00 8.01
C LEU A 90 -0.39 11.25 6.60
N GLU A 91 -0.52 12.47 6.08
CA GLU A 91 0.02 12.80 4.75
C GLU A 91 1.54 12.65 4.69
N LEU A 92 2.22 13.06 5.76
CA LEU A 92 3.67 12.92 5.85
C LEU A 92 4.09 11.44 5.99
N LEU A 93 3.31 10.62 6.69
CA LEU A 93 3.52 9.17 6.76
C LEU A 93 3.37 8.51 5.38
N VAL A 94 2.33 8.87 4.64
CA VAL A 94 2.10 8.35 3.28
C VAL A 94 3.25 8.74 2.36
N ALA A 95 3.74 9.97 2.45
CA ALA A 95 4.91 10.43 1.68
C ALA A 95 6.19 9.68 2.06
N ASP A 96 6.45 9.49 3.36
CA ASP A 96 7.61 8.70 3.83
C ASP A 96 7.59 7.29 3.25
N ILE A 97 6.44 6.62 3.28
CA ILE A 97 6.31 5.24 2.74
C ILE A 97 6.43 5.23 1.22
N GLY A 98 5.87 6.23 0.53
CA GLY A 98 6.06 6.39 -0.91
C GLY A 98 7.52 6.49 -1.30
N LEU A 99 8.31 7.28 -0.56
CA LEU A 99 9.75 7.41 -0.76
C LEU A 99 10.50 6.13 -0.39
N MET A 100 10.12 5.45 0.70
CA MET A 100 10.66 4.11 1.02
C MET A 100 10.51 3.14 -0.15
N LYS A 101 9.35 3.11 -0.79
CA LYS A 101 9.07 2.25 -1.95
C LYS A 101 10.00 2.57 -3.12
N ILE A 102 10.19 3.84 -3.42
CA ILE A 102 11.09 4.30 -4.50
C ILE A 102 12.52 3.83 -4.19
N TYR A 103 13.01 4.08 -2.98
CA TYR A 103 14.39 3.75 -2.61
C TYR A 103 14.62 2.25 -2.45
N GLN A 104 13.61 1.49 -2.09
CA GLN A 104 13.67 0.03 -2.16
C GLN A 104 13.83 -0.44 -3.61
N ARG A 105 13.08 0.13 -4.54
CA ARG A 105 13.12 -0.24 -5.97
C ARG A 105 14.42 0.18 -6.65
N THR A 106 15.00 1.29 -6.23
CA THR A 106 16.25 1.85 -6.78
C THR A 106 17.50 1.43 -6.00
N ALA A 107 17.35 0.60 -4.99
CA ALA A 107 18.43 0.08 -4.13
C ALA A 107 19.26 1.18 -3.43
N LEU A 108 18.64 2.30 -3.09
CA LEU A 108 19.24 3.37 -2.31
C LEU A 108 19.04 3.13 -0.82
N ASN A 109 19.91 2.32 -0.22
CA ASN A 109 19.74 1.77 1.12
C ASN A 109 19.73 2.82 2.23
N LYS A 110 20.60 3.84 2.14
CA LYS A 110 20.65 4.91 3.13
C LYS A 110 19.34 5.69 3.15
N GLU A 111 18.85 6.10 2.00
CA GLU A 111 17.62 6.84 1.83
C GLU A 111 16.42 6.01 2.28
N PHE A 112 16.41 4.71 1.96
CA PHE A 112 15.39 3.78 2.43
C PHE A 112 15.28 3.79 3.96
N TYR A 113 16.39 3.65 4.67
CA TYR A 113 16.41 3.64 6.14
C TYR A 113 16.07 5.00 6.74
N ASP A 114 16.49 6.09 6.13
CA ASP A 114 16.15 7.44 6.59
C ASP A 114 14.63 7.64 6.61
N TYR A 115 13.94 7.28 5.53
CA TYR A 115 12.49 7.41 5.45
C TYR A 115 11.74 6.33 6.24
N ARG A 116 12.28 5.12 6.32
CA ARG A 116 11.74 4.08 7.19
C ARG A 116 11.74 4.54 8.65
N ASN A 117 12.82 5.10 9.12
CA ASN A 117 12.92 5.62 10.48
C ASN A 117 11.99 6.81 10.71
N SER A 118 11.85 7.69 9.73
CA SER A 118 10.88 8.79 9.77
C SER A 118 9.45 8.26 9.89
N ALA A 119 9.08 7.27 9.09
CA ALA A 119 7.76 6.64 9.14
C ALA A 119 7.47 5.99 10.50
N LEU A 120 8.44 5.27 11.08
CA LEU A 120 8.32 4.67 12.41
C LEU A 120 8.04 5.72 13.50
N ARG A 121 8.77 6.83 13.47
CA ARG A 121 8.56 7.93 14.42
C ARG A 121 7.16 8.53 14.28
N ARG A 122 6.68 8.70 13.04
CA ARG A 122 5.33 9.23 12.76
C ARG A 122 4.25 8.27 13.23
N MET A 123 4.39 6.99 12.94
CA MET A 123 3.42 5.98 13.40
C MET A 123 3.33 5.95 14.94
N LYS A 124 4.46 6.09 15.63
CA LYS A 124 4.48 6.18 17.09
C LYS A 124 3.74 7.41 17.60
N ARG A 125 4.00 8.59 17.03
CA ARG A 125 3.29 9.83 17.41
C ARG A 125 1.79 9.74 17.16
N ILE A 126 1.39 9.17 16.02
CA ILE A 126 -0.01 8.96 15.67
C ILE A 126 -0.69 8.01 16.69
N ALA A 127 -0.02 6.93 17.08
CA ALA A 127 -0.55 5.97 18.06
C ALA A 127 -0.72 6.58 19.46
N GLU A 128 0.09 7.55 19.83
CA GLU A 128 0.02 8.26 21.11
C GLU A 128 -1.10 9.31 21.15
N ASP A 129 -1.63 9.74 20.02
CA ASP A 129 -2.70 10.73 19.92
C ASP A 129 -4.03 10.08 19.50
N ASN A 130 -4.87 9.77 20.47
CA ASN A 130 -6.13 9.05 20.28
C ASN A 130 -7.22 9.84 19.53
N ASN A 131 -7.01 11.14 19.24
CA ASN A 131 -8.03 12.02 18.67
C ASN A 131 -7.73 12.51 17.24
N LEU A 132 -6.63 12.04 16.62
CA LEU A 132 -6.14 12.61 15.37
C LEU A 132 -7.05 12.35 14.15
N PHE A 133 -7.76 11.22 14.10
CA PHE A 133 -8.50 10.82 12.90
C PHE A 133 -9.92 10.39 13.24
N ALA A 134 -10.85 11.33 13.15
CA ALA A 134 -12.29 11.08 13.28
C ALA A 134 -12.93 10.59 11.96
N ASP A 135 -12.34 10.96 10.81
CA ASP A 135 -12.85 10.63 9.49
C ASP A 135 -12.51 9.17 9.11
N ARG A 136 -13.50 8.48 8.53
CA ARG A 136 -13.35 7.08 8.08
C ARG A 136 -12.27 6.92 7.01
N HIS A 137 -12.21 7.84 6.05
CA HIS A 137 -11.24 7.82 4.96
C HIS A 137 -9.81 7.91 5.51
N GLU A 138 -9.57 8.82 6.45
CA GLU A 138 -8.27 8.96 7.12
C GLU A 138 -7.89 7.70 7.90
N ARG A 139 -8.83 7.10 8.64
CA ARG A 139 -8.57 5.85 9.39
C ARG A 139 -8.23 4.69 8.47
N MET A 140 -8.93 4.56 7.34
CA MET A 140 -8.62 3.53 6.33
C MET A 140 -7.24 3.75 5.71
N ARG A 141 -6.90 4.99 5.39
CA ARG A 141 -5.58 5.33 4.85
C ARG A 141 -4.47 5.06 5.86
N LEU A 142 -4.68 5.35 7.14
CA LEU A 142 -3.73 5.05 8.20
C LEU A 142 -3.51 3.53 8.35
N ALA A 143 -4.58 2.76 8.39
CA ALA A 143 -4.51 1.30 8.51
C ALA A 143 -3.74 0.70 7.32
N TYR A 144 -4.04 1.15 6.10
CA TYR A 144 -3.31 0.72 4.90
C TYR A 144 -1.84 1.14 4.95
N ALA A 145 -1.54 2.38 5.33
CA ALA A 145 -0.17 2.89 5.41
C ALA A 145 0.69 2.06 6.38
N ARG A 146 0.16 1.68 7.54
CA ARG A 146 0.83 0.80 8.49
C ARG A 146 1.13 -0.57 7.90
N SER A 147 0.17 -1.18 7.22
CA SER A 147 0.37 -2.46 6.52
C SER A 147 1.41 -2.32 5.40
N GLU A 148 1.31 -1.28 4.59
CA GLU A 148 2.26 -1.02 3.50
C GLU A 148 3.69 -0.81 4.02
N PHE A 149 3.86 -0.11 5.13
CA PHE A 149 5.16 0.05 5.77
C PHE A 149 5.85 -1.30 6.04
N TYR A 150 5.13 -2.24 6.63
CA TYR A 150 5.68 -3.56 6.94
C TYR A 150 5.84 -4.44 5.70
N ILE A 151 4.94 -4.34 4.74
CA ILE A 151 5.05 -5.06 3.46
C ILE A 151 6.28 -4.58 2.68
N VAL A 152 6.49 -3.27 2.56
CA VAL A 152 7.66 -2.70 1.87
C VAL A 152 8.95 -3.07 2.59
N SER A 153 8.96 -3.06 3.92
CA SER A 153 10.10 -3.54 4.71
C SER A 153 10.39 -5.02 4.45
N ALA A 154 9.36 -5.86 4.38
CA ALA A 154 9.52 -7.28 4.06
C ALA A 154 10.11 -7.49 2.65
N ILE A 155 9.64 -6.72 1.66
CA ILE A 155 10.20 -6.75 0.29
C ILE A 155 11.69 -6.35 0.31
N TYR A 156 12.02 -5.30 1.03
CA TYR A 156 13.41 -4.83 1.15
C TYR A 156 14.31 -5.94 1.71
N TYR A 157 13.93 -6.55 2.82
CA TYR A 157 14.70 -7.63 3.44
C TYR A 157 14.75 -8.89 2.57
N TYR A 158 13.68 -9.19 1.83
CA TYR A 158 13.67 -10.29 0.87
C TYR A 158 14.76 -10.12 -0.20
N TYR A 159 14.87 -8.94 -0.80
CA TYR A 159 15.90 -8.66 -1.80
C TYR A 159 17.33 -8.66 -1.23
N LEU A 160 17.49 -8.37 0.05
CA LEU A 160 18.77 -8.52 0.76
C LEU A 160 19.03 -9.94 1.23
N GLN A 161 18.17 -10.91 0.90
CA GLN A 161 18.25 -12.29 1.34
C GLN A 161 18.25 -12.46 2.87
N GLN A 162 17.62 -11.54 3.57
CA GLN A 162 17.42 -11.54 5.01
C GLN A 162 16.02 -12.08 5.34
N ARG A 163 15.84 -13.39 5.17
CA ARG A 163 14.53 -14.03 5.35
C ARG A 163 13.94 -13.88 6.76
N PRO A 164 14.70 -14.03 7.88
CA PRO A 164 14.13 -13.83 9.22
C PRO A 164 13.54 -12.45 9.42
N GLU A 165 14.22 -11.40 8.96
CA GLU A 165 13.76 -10.01 9.04
C GLU A 165 12.56 -9.76 8.13
N ALA A 166 12.54 -10.37 6.94
CA ALA A 166 11.40 -10.29 6.03
C ALA A 166 10.15 -10.95 6.64
N LEU A 167 10.29 -12.14 7.24
CA LEU A 167 9.21 -12.83 7.93
C LEU A 167 8.71 -12.04 9.13
N ALA A 168 9.59 -11.50 9.95
CA ALA A 168 9.22 -10.66 11.08
C ALA A 168 8.41 -9.43 10.64
N SER A 169 8.81 -8.79 9.54
CA SER A 169 8.09 -7.64 8.99
C SER A 169 6.71 -8.00 8.46
N ILE A 170 6.58 -9.06 7.67
CA ILE A 170 5.28 -9.45 7.11
C ILE A 170 4.30 -9.93 8.19
N ASN A 171 4.78 -10.53 9.26
CA ASN A 171 3.96 -11.01 10.37
C ASN A 171 3.32 -9.86 11.17
N GLU A 172 3.92 -8.66 11.18
CA GLU A 172 3.31 -7.46 11.77
C GLU A 172 1.98 -7.09 11.09
N VAL A 173 1.81 -7.42 9.82
CA VAL A 173 0.57 -7.13 9.07
C VAL A 173 -0.59 -7.96 9.57
N THR A 174 -0.37 -9.19 10.01
CA THR A 174 -1.42 -10.10 10.50
C THR A 174 -2.05 -9.64 11.82
N GLU A 175 -1.37 -8.82 12.58
CA GLU A 175 -1.86 -8.25 13.83
C GLU A 175 -2.78 -7.05 13.62
N ASN A 176 -2.89 -6.54 12.39
CA ASN A 176 -3.75 -5.42 12.05
C ASN A 176 -5.21 -5.88 11.87
N GLU A 177 -6.08 -5.54 12.82
CA GLU A 177 -7.51 -5.88 12.78
C GLU A 177 -8.24 -5.31 11.53
N GLU A 178 -7.74 -4.23 10.96
CA GLU A 178 -8.31 -3.63 9.76
C GLU A 178 -7.92 -4.38 8.47
N LEU A 179 -6.97 -5.30 8.52
CA LEU A 179 -6.50 -6.07 7.35
C LEU A 179 -7.67 -6.76 6.64
N VAL A 180 -8.53 -7.44 7.39
CA VAL A 180 -9.66 -8.20 6.83
C VAL A 180 -10.78 -7.33 6.28
N LYS A 181 -10.83 -6.05 6.66
CA LYS A 181 -11.85 -5.09 6.23
C LYS A 181 -11.46 -4.33 4.95
N ASP A 182 -10.18 -4.28 4.63
CA ASP A 182 -9.67 -3.54 3.46
C ASP A 182 -9.13 -4.52 2.41
N THR A 183 -9.82 -4.61 1.29
CA THR A 183 -9.42 -5.47 0.17
C THR A 183 -8.02 -5.13 -0.36
N ASN A 184 -7.61 -3.87 -0.38
CA ASN A 184 -6.27 -3.48 -0.84
C ASN A 184 -5.17 -4.06 0.06
N GLN A 185 -5.36 -4.00 1.38
CA GLN A 185 -4.42 -4.56 2.34
C GLN A 185 -4.33 -6.09 2.20
N LEU A 186 -5.49 -6.77 2.10
CA LEU A 186 -5.55 -8.23 1.91
C LEU A 186 -4.83 -8.66 0.64
N LEU A 187 -5.12 -8.01 -0.48
CA LEU A 187 -4.52 -8.36 -1.77
C LEU A 187 -3.01 -8.15 -1.75
N TYR A 188 -2.55 -7.01 -1.23
CA TYR A 188 -1.13 -6.72 -1.18
C TYR A 188 -0.38 -7.71 -0.25
N TYR A 189 -0.96 -7.99 0.90
CA TYR A 189 -0.43 -8.96 1.85
C TYR A 189 -0.30 -10.37 1.24
N HIS A 190 -1.39 -10.92 0.67
CA HIS A 190 -1.37 -12.25 0.06
C HIS A 190 -0.41 -12.33 -1.11
N TYR A 191 -0.40 -11.31 -1.97
CA TYR A 191 0.50 -11.26 -3.12
C TYR A 191 1.97 -11.32 -2.70
N ILE A 192 2.38 -10.50 -1.74
CA ILE A 192 3.77 -10.46 -1.29
C ILE A 192 4.15 -11.74 -0.53
N LYS A 193 3.27 -12.25 0.29
CA LYS A 193 3.50 -13.53 0.98
C LYS A 193 3.78 -14.66 0.01
N GLY A 194 3.01 -14.76 -1.06
CA GLY A 194 3.20 -15.79 -2.08
C GLY A 194 4.39 -15.52 -2.99
N SER A 195 4.53 -14.30 -3.52
CA SER A 195 5.56 -13.98 -4.52
C SER A 195 6.98 -13.86 -3.94
N ALA A 196 7.11 -13.46 -2.68
CA ALA A 196 8.40 -13.34 -1.98
C ALA A 196 8.73 -14.56 -1.11
N SER A 197 8.01 -15.67 -1.26
CA SER A 197 8.23 -16.91 -0.49
C SER A 197 8.26 -16.67 1.03
N LEU A 198 7.36 -15.85 1.53
CA LEU A 198 7.27 -15.48 2.95
C LEU A 198 6.23 -16.31 3.71
N CYS A 199 5.96 -17.52 3.26
CA CYS A 199 5.08 -18.45 3.94
C CYS A 199 5.84 -19.30 4.96
N ASP A 200 5.23 -19.51 6.12
CA ASP A 200 5.74 -20.40 7.15
C ASP A 200 5.53 -21.87 6.75
N GLY A 201 6.43 -22.72 7.14
CA GLY A 201 6.35 -24.17 6.93
C GLY A 201 7.65 -24.84 7.34
N GLU A 202 7.54 -26.01 7.98
CA GLU A 202 8.71 -26.79 8.39
C GLU A 202 9.42 -27.43 7.19
N THR A 203 8.64 -27.81 6.17
CA THR A 203 9.14 -28.42 4.96
C THR A 203 9.02 -27.49 3.75
N LEU A 204 9.83 -27.74 2.71
CA LEU A 204 9.73 -27.05 1.44
C LEU A 204 8.37 -27.29 0.77
N ASP A 205 7.83 -28.51 0.89
CA ASP A 205 6.54 -28.87 0.34
C ASP A 205 5.39 -28.08 0.97
N GLU A 206 5.39 -27.92 2.30
CA GLU A 206 4.41 -27.11 3.01
C GLU A 206 4.47 -25.65 2.57
N ARG A 207 5.68 -25.10 2.42
CA ARG A 207 5.87 -23.72 1.95
C ARG A 207 5.37 -23.54 0.53
N ARG A 208 5.64 -24.46 -0.40
CA ARG A 208 5.16 -24.42 -1.79
C ARG A 208 3.63 -24.43 -1.85
N LEU A 209 2.97 -25.28 -1.06
CA LEU A 209 1.50 -25.30 -1.00
C LEU A 209 0.92 -23.97 -0.50
N LYS A 210 1.52 -23.39 0.53
CA LYS A 210 1.09 -22.08 1.06
C LYS A 210 1.34 -20.94 0.06
N GLU A 211 2.47 -20.93 -0.63
CA GLU A 211 2.76 -19.94 -1.68
C GLU A 211 1.71 -20.00 -2.81
N PHE A 212 1.37 -21.20 -3.24
CA PHE A 212 0.30 -21.40 -4.22
C PHE A 212 -1.03 -20.85 -3.70
N ASP A 213 -1.40 -21.17 -2.45
CA ASP A 213 -2.62 -20.68 -1.82
C ASP A 213 -2.70 -19.16 -1.78
N GLU A 214 -1.62 -18.51 -1.40
CA GLU A 214 -1.55 -17.05 -1.31
C GLU A 214 -1.72 -16.39 -2.69
N LEU A 215 -1.05 -16.90 -3.71
CA LEU A 215 -1.14 -16.37 -5.07
C LEU A 215 -2.51 -16.66 -5.71
N TYR A 216 -3.06 -17.83 -5.48
CA TYR A 216 -4.40 -18.18 -5.95
C TYR A 216 -5.47 -17.33 -5.27
N THR A 217 -5.36 -17.11 -3.96
CA THR A 217 -6.25 -16.24 -3.19
C THR A 217 -6.20 -14.81 -3.73
N THR A 218 -5.00 -14.30 -4.02
CA THR A 218 -4.79 -12.99 -4.63
C THR A 218 -5.54 -12.87 -5.96
N TRP A 219 -5.30 -13.81 -6.86
CA TRP A 219 -5.96 -13.81 -8.17
C TRP A 219 -7.49 -13.90 -8.05
N ARG A 220 -8.00 -14.82 -7.25
CA ARG A 220 -9.43 -15.04 -7.10
C ARG A 220 -10.15 -13.84 -6.50
N LEU A 221 -9.61 -13.27 -5.43
CA LEU A 221 -10.19 -12.11 -4.77
C LEU A 221 -10.14 -10.88 -5.67
N ALA A 222 -9.00 -10.65 -6.34
CA ALA A 222 -8.81 -9.52 -7.25
C ALA A 222 -9.74 -9.62 -8.47
N SER A 223 -9.87 -10.80 -9.06
CA SER A 223 -10.76 -11.06 -10.19
C SER A 223 -12.22 -10.79 -9.84
N ARG A 224 -12.67 -11.25 -8.69
CA ARG A 224 -14.05 -11.05 -8.23
C ARG A 224 -14.40 -9.59 -7.94
N LYS A 225 -13.43 -8.80 -7.48
CA LYS A 225 -13.64 -7.41 -7.03
C LYS A 225 -13.15 -6.35 -8.02
N GLY A 226 -12.61 -6.75 -9.17
CA GLY A 226 -12.19 -5.83 -10.22
C GLY A 226 -10.87 -5.10 -9.93
N TYR A 227 -9.95 -5.72 -9.20
CA TYR A 227 -8.61 -5.17 -8.92
C TYR A 227 -7.61 -5.64 -9.98
N LEU A 228 -7.59 -4.98 -11.13
CA LEU A 228 -6.79 -5.39 -12.28
C LEU A 228 -5.30 -5.54 -11.99
N TYR A 229 -4.74 -4.66 -11.15
CA TYR A 229 -3.33 -4.74 -10.77
C TYR A 229 -2.99 -6.06 -10.07
N PHE A 230 -3.77 -6.43 -9.05
CA PHE A 230 -3.53 -7.66 -8.30
C PHE A 230 -3.97 -8.92 -9.04
N GLU A 231 -4.98 -8.82 -9.91
CA GLU A 231 -5.36 -9.92 -10.80
C GLU A 231 -4.20 -10.33 -11.70
N GLY A 232 -3.59 -9.36 -12.38
CA GLY A 232 -2.42 -9.59 -13.23
C GLY A 232 -1.22 -10.11 -12.46
N ASN A 233 -0.93 -9.54 -11.30
CA ASN A 233 0.19 -9.98 -10.45
C ASN A 233 -0.04 -11.36 -9.86
N GLY A 234 -1.26 -11.71 -9.49
CA GLY A 234 -1.60 -13.06 -9.02
C GLY A 234 -1.35 -14.11 -10.11
N VAL A 235 -1.79 -13.87 -11.34
CA VAL A 235 -1.52 -14.74 -12.50
C VAL A 235 -0.01 -14.86 -12.75
N GLN A 236 0.70 -13.73 -12.78
CA GLN A 236 2.15 -13.72 -13.00
C GLN A 236 2.89 -14.48 -11.89
N GLY A 237 2.48 -14.31 -10.65
CA GLY A 237 3.05 -15.03 -9.51
C GLY A 237 2.85 -16.54 -9.62
N LEU A 238 1.66 -16.98 -10.00
CA LEU A 238 1.38 -18.41 -10.25
C LEU A 238 2.20 -18.95 -11.42
N ALA A 239 2.32 -18.19 -12.51
CA ALA A 239 3.15 -18.57 -13.65
C ALA A 239 4.63 -18.71 -13.25
N ASN A 240 5.15 -17.75 -12.48
CA ASN A 240 6.52 -17.80 -11.98
C ASN A 240 6.76 -18.99 -11.05
N LEU A 241 5.80 -19.33 -10.18
CA LEU A 241 5.88 -20.49 -9.31
C LEU A 241 5.95 -21.78 -10.10
N MET A 242 5.19 -21.89 -11.20
CA MET A 242 5.15 -23.07 -12.08
C MET A 242 6.29 -23.12 -13.10
N ALA A 243 7.06 -22.05 -13.27
CA ALA A 243 8.17 -22.01 -14.23
C ALA A 243 9.34 -22.91 -13.83
N SER A 244 9.53 -23.20 -12.55
CA SER A 244 10.50 -24.19 -12.08
C SER A 244 10.02 -25.60 -12.42
N PRO A 245 10.84 -26.43 -13.11
CA PRO A 245 10.47 -27.83 -13.40
C PRO A 245 10.13 -28.63 -12.14
N GLU A 246 10.83 -28.42 -11.05
CA GLU A 246 10.59 -29.08 -9.77
C GLU A 246 9.23 -28.72 -9.19
N ASN A 247 8.87 -27.44 -9.22
CA ASN A 247 7.55 -27.00 -8.77
C ASN A 247 6.45 -27.51 -9.69
N TYR A 248 6.65 -27.48 -11.00
CA TYR A 248 5.69 -27.99 -11.96
C TYR A 248 5.37 -29.46 -11.69
N GLU A 249 6.38 -30.32 -11.51
CA GLU A 249 6.21 -31.73 -11.17
C GLU A 249 5.53 -31.92 -9.83
N PHE A 250 5.92 -31.15 -8.81
CA PHE A 250 5.30 -31.18 -7.49
C PHE A 250 3.80 -30.91 -7.55
N PHE A 251 3.39 -29.85 -8.24
CA PHE A 251 1.95 -29.47 -8.34
C PHE A 251 1.20 -30.38 -9.30
N ARG A 252 1.82 -30.87 -10.37
CA ARG A 252 1.23 -31.86 -11.28
C ARG A 252 0.82 -33.11 -10.53
N ASP A 253 1.69 -33.65 -9.69
CA ASP A 253 1.45 -34.86 -8.93
C ASP A 253 0.39 -34.68 -7.83
N ARG A 254 0.17 -33.44 -7.39
CA ARG A 254 -0.82 -33.07 -6.37
C ARG A 254 -2.02 -32.31 -6.93
N ARG A 255 -2.23 -32.39 -8.22
CA ARG A 255 -3.30 -31.66 -8.92
C ARG A 255 -4.69 -31.90 -8.29
N SER A 256 -5.03 -33.11 -7.94
CA SER A 256 -6.32 -33.43 -7.32
C SER A 256 -6.45 -32.77 -5.94
N HIS A 257 -5.38 -32.71 -5.16
CA HIS A 257 -5.38 -32.06 -3.85
C HIS A 257 -5.59 -30.53 -3.98
N ALA A 258 -4.86 -29.88 -4.88
CA ALA A 258 -5.03 -28.47 -5.17
C ALA A 258 -6.45 -28.13 -5.66
N LEU A 259 -7.00 -28.92 -6.58
CA LEU A 259 -8.37 -28.75 -7.09
C LEU A 259 -9.41 -28.91 -5.99
N THR A 260 -9.27 -29.90 -5.12
CA THR A 260 -10.17 -30.13 -3.98
C THR A 260 -10.13 -28.95 -3.00
N ARG A 261 -8.93 -28.45 -2.70
CA ARG A 261 -8.73 -27.37 -1.74
C ARG A 261 -9.33 -26.04 -2.22
N PHE A 262 -9.29 -25.74 -3.51
CA PHE A 262 -9.79 -24.48 -4.07
C PHE A 262 -11.22 -24.58 -4.63
N GLY A 263 -11.86 -25.74 -4.55
CA GLY A 263 -13.22 -25.92 -5.01
C GLY A 263 -13.38 -25.73 -6.53
N VAL A 264 -12.38 -26.15 -7.29
CA VAL A 264 -12.40 -26.13 -8.77
C VAL A 264 -12.74 -27.52 -9.30
#